data_c5f31e18be484dac204b23a8e35fe6f5
#
_entry.id   c5f31e18be484dac204b23a8e35fe6f5
#
_cell.length_a   1.000
_cell.length_b   1.000
_cell.length_c   1.000
_cell.angle_alpha   90.00
_cell.angle_beta   90.00
_cell.angle_gamma   90.00
#
_symmetry.space_group_name_H-M   'P 1'
#
loop_
_entity.id
_entity.type
_entity.pdbx_description
1 polymer ?
#
loop_
_entity_poly.entity_id
_entity_poly.type
_entity_poly.pdbx_seq_one_letter_code
_entity_poly.pdbx_strand_id
1 'polypeptide(L)'
;MSSTATARVMTAEDDPIVRADLRFVLEEAGFGVCAGARDGIEAVELARLHAPDVIVLDLGLPRLGGVEATRQILSERDVPIIALTGRSTELALEAVEAGAVTYLHKPFVESELVDAVTTVFDNHRRAARTESRAAIAEVLELVGYPADWADDLERRAYAAGRIWKKSR
;
A
#
# COMPACT_ATOMS: atom_id res chain seq x y z
N MET A 1 14.74 -1.64 -21.39
CA MET A 1 13.37 -1.18 -21.03
C MET A 1 13.13 -1.58 -19.59
N SER A 2 13.13 -0.61 -18.71
CA SER A 2 12.79 -0.87 -17.30
C SER A 2 11.32 -1.23 -17.23
N SER A 3 11.00 -2.48 -16.95
CA SER A 3 9.65 -2.88 -16.54
C SER A 3 9.41 -2.24 -15.17
N THR A 4 8.89 -1.04 -15.17
CA THR A 4 8.30 -0.46 -13.97
C THR A 4 7.08 -1.30 -13.66
N ALA A 5 7.24 -2.21 -12.69
CA ALA A 5 6.10 -2.98 -12.21
C ALA A 5 5.02 -1.97 -11.81
N THR A 6 3.88 -2.03 -12.48
CA THR A 6 2.72 -1.19 -12.21
C THR A 6 2.27 -1.45 -10.78
N ALA A 7 2.19 -0.41 -9.95
CA ALA A 7 1.73 -0.54 -8.57
C ALA A 7 0.31 -1.13 -8.54
N ARG A 8 0.12 -2.14 -7.68
CA ARG A 8 -1.15 -2.83 -7.51
C ARG A 8 -1.93 -2.19 -6.38
N VAL A 9 -3.04 -1.54 -6.71
CA VAL A 9 -3.88 -0.83 -5.74
C VAL A 9 -5.14 -1.63 -5.47
N MET A 10 -5.52 -1.74 -4.21
CA MET A 10 -6.83 -2.24 -3.80
C MET A 10 -7.68 -1.07 -3.33
N THR A 11 -8.95 -1.05 -3.70
CA THR A 11 -9.93 -0.09 -3.21
C THR A 11 -10.95 -0.76 -2.29
N ALA A 12 -11.44 -0.04 -1.27
CA ALA A 12 -12.52 -0.48 -0.41
C ALA A 12 -13.53 0.67 -0.24
N GLU A 13 -14.71 0.51 -0.81
CA GLU A 13 -15.76 1.53 -0.89
C GLU A 13 -17.11 0.81 -1.09
N ASP A 14 -18.10 1.11 -0.28
CA ASP A 14 -19.40 0.44 -0.32
C ASP A 14 -20.29 0.93 -1.47
N ASP A 15 -20.21 2.22 -1.82
CA ASP A 15 -20.93 2.75 -2.98
C ASP A 15 -20.34 2.21 -4.29
N PRO A 16 -21.12 1.47 -5.09
CA PRO A 16 -20.61 0.87 -6.32
C PRO A 16 -20.22 1.90 -7.38
N ILE A 17 -20.83 3.09 -7.38
CA ILE A 17 -20.51 4.16 -8.33
C ILE A 17 -19.16 4.79 -7.94
N VAL A 18 -19.01 5.16 -6.66
CA VAL A 18 -17.74 5.71 -6.15
C VAL A 18 -16.60 4.71 -6.30
N ARG A 19 -16.86 3.43 -6.02
CA ARG A 19 -15.87 2.36 -6.22
C ARG A 19 -15.45 2.22 -7.68
N ALA A 20 -16.38 2.36 -8.63
CA ALA A 20 -16.08 2.34 -10.06
C ALA A 20 -15.29 3.58 -10.48
N ASP A 21 -15.61 4.76 -9.95
CA ASP A 21 -14.87 5.99 -10.22
C ASP A 21 -13.42 5.92 -9.69
N LEU A 22 -13.23 5.42 -8.46
CA LEU A 22 -11.89 5.20 -7.89
C LEU A 22 -11.06 4.29 -8.80
N ARG A 23 -11.67 3.19 -9.26
CA ARG A 23 -11.02 2.27 -10.19
C ARG A 23 -10.63 2.97 -11.49
N PHE A 24 -11.55 3.69 -12.10
CA PHE A 24 -11.32 4.39 -13.36
C PHE A 24 -10.17 5.40 -13.24
N VAL A 25 -10.20 6.27 -12.23
CA VAL A 25 -9.16 7.28 -12.01
C VAL A 25 -7.79 6.65 -11.80
N LEU A 26 -7.71 5.59 -11.01
CA LEU A 26 -6.45 4.91 -10.74
C LEU A 26 -5.90 4.18 -11.97
N GLU A 27 -6.76 3.51 -12.75
CA GLU A 27 -6.36 2.81 -13.97
C GLU A 27 -5.92 3.82 -15.08
N GLU A 28 -6.60 4.96 -15.24
CA GLU A 28 -6.18 6.03 -16.13
C GLU A 28 -4.83 6.65 -15.72
N ALA A 29 -4.52 6.68 -14.45
CA ALA A 29 -3.22 7.13 -13.94
C ALA A 29 -2.11 6.06 -14.07
N GLY A 30 -2.40 4.87 -14.59
CA GLY A 30 -1.44 3.80 -14.84
C GLY A 30 -1.24 2.81 -13.70
N PHE A 31 -2.09 2.85 -12.65
CA PHE A 31 -2.09 1.85 -11.59
C PHE A 31 -2.89 0.61 -11.98
N GLY A 32 -2.52 -0.55 -11.45
CA GLY A 32 -3.29 -1.77 -11.61
C GLY A 32 -4.26 -1.95 -10.43
N VAL A 33 -5.57 -1.77 -10.62
CA VAL A 33 -6.54 -2.03 -9.55
C VAL A 33 -6.80 -3.53 -9.44
N CYS A 34 -6.21 -4.16 -8.44
CA CYS A 34 -6.21 -5.62 -8.29
C CYS A 34 -7.46 -6.17 -7.60
N ALA A 35 -8.16 -5.37 -6.79
CA ALA A 35 -9.38 -5.76 -6.10
C ALA A 35 -10.19 -4.53 -5.66
N GLY A 36 -11.50 -4.72 -5.48
CA GLY A 36 -12.40 -3.70 -4.94
C GLY A 36 -13.35 -4.33 -3.92
N ALA A 37 -13.17 -3.99 -2.64
CA ALA A 37 -14.03 -4.42 -1.55
C ALA A 37 -15.24 -3.50 -1.39
N ARG A 38 -16.37 -4.05 -0.94
CA ARG A 38 -17.60 -3.31 -0.68
C ARG A 38 -17.94 -3.17 0.81
N ASP A 39 -17.16 -3.83 1.66
CA ASP A 39 -17.25 -3.71 3.11
C ASP A 39 -15.91 -4.03 3.79
N GLY A 40 -15.82 -3.78 5.10
CA GLY A 40 -14.57 -3.95 5.82
C GLY A 40 -14.11 -5.40 5.97
N ILE A 41 -15.03 -6.36 6.02
CA ILE A 41 -14.68 -7.79 6.08
C ILE A 41 -14.05 -8.22 4.76
N GLU A 42 -14.70 -7.88 3.65
CA GLU A 42 -14.18 -8.16 2.31
C GLU A 42 -12.82 -7.45 2.08
N ALA A 43 -12.65 -6.23 2.62
CA ALA A 43 -11.38 -5.52 2.54
C ALA A 43 -10.23 -6.31 3.18
N VAL A 44 -10.44 -6.88 4.37
CA VAL A 44 -9.44 -7.72 5.05
C VAL A 44 -9.13 -8.98 4.23
N GLU A 45 -10.16 -9.67 3.75
CA GLU A 45 -10.02 -10.91 2.96
C GLU A 45 -9.28 -10.67 1.64
N LEU A 46 -9.67 -9.62 0.90
CA LEU A 46 -9.06 -9.30 -0.40
C LEU A 46 -7.63 -8.75 -0.25
N ALA A 47 -7.32 -8.02 0.83
CA ALA A 47 -5.96 -7.61 1.12
C ALA A 47 -5.04 -8.83 1.35
N ARG A 48 -5.54 -9.85 2.03
CA ARG A 48 -4.83 -11.11 2.25
C ARG A 48 -4.61 -11.86 0.93
N LEU A 49 -5.67 -11.98 0.12
CA LEU A 49 -5.66 -12.75 -1.12
C LEU A 49 -4.81 -12.11 -2.21
N HIS A 50 -4.94 -10.81 -2.41
CA HIS A 50 -4.34 -10.09 -3.54
C HIS A 50 -2.98 -9.48 -3.23
N ALA A 51 -2.61 -9.32 -1.97
CA ALA A 51 -1.35 -8.69 -1.57
C ALA A 51 -1.06 -7.37 -2.32
N PRO A 52 -1.93 -6.34 -2.20
CA PRO A 52 -1.74 -5.06 -2.89
C PRO A 52 -0.50 -4.33 -2.39
N ASP A 53 0.01 -3.40 -3.21
CA ASP A 53 1.10 -2.51 -2.86
C ASP A 53 0.62 -1.25 -2.10
N VAL A 54 -0.64 -0.84 -2.35
CA VAL A 54 -1.32 0.27 -1.68
C VAL A 54 -2.81 -0.08 -1.53
N ILE A 55 -3.41 0.35 -0.44
CA ILE A 55 -4.86 0.24 -0.22
C ILE A 55 -5.45 1.64 -0.06
N VAL A 56 -6.52 1.93 -0.80
CA VAL A 56 -7.39 3.10 -0.64
C VAL A 56 -8.69 2.63 0.00
N LEU A 57 -8.98 3.07 1.23
CA LEU A 57 -10.00 2.49 2.09
C LEU A 57 -10.91 3.55 2.70
N ASP A 58 -12.21 3.48 2.41
CA ASP A 58 -13.23 4.32 3.04
C ASP A 58 -13.42 3.93 4.51
N LEU A 59 -13.47 4.94 5.38
CA LEU A 59 -13.68 4.73 6.81
C LEU A 59 -15.15 4.42 7.15
N GLY A 60 -16.08 4.80 6.29
CA GLY A 60 -17.52 4.57 6.45
C GLY A 60 -18.01 3.19 6.02
N LEU A 61 -17.15 2.19 5.88
CA LEU A 61 -17.53 0.86 5.42
C LEU A 61 -18.53 0.17 6.35
N PRO A 62 -19.51 -0.56 5.79
CA PRO A 62 -20.44 -1.39 6.57
C PRO A 62 -19.79 -2.69 7.05
N ARG A 63 -20.48 -3.41 7.93
CA ARG A 63 -20.13 -4.71 8.53
C ARG A 63 -18.91 -4.64 9.44
N LEU A 64 -17.77 -4.19 8.94
CA LEU A 64 -16.56 -3.87 9.69
C LEU A 64 -16.11 -2.47 9.28
N GLY A 65 -16.06 -1.54 10.23
CA GLY A 65 -15.67 -0.16 9.97
C GLY A 65 -14.24 -0.04 9.45
N GLY A 66 -13.97 1.00 8.65
CA GLY A 66 -12.68 1.16 7.99
C GLY A 66 -11.48 1.26 8.94
N VAL A 67 -11.65 1.86 10.13
CA VAL A 67 -10.58 1.93 11.14
C VAL A 67 -10.22 0.53 11.63
N GLU A 68 -11.21 -0.31 11.94
CA GLU A 68 -10.97 -1.67 12.41
C GLU A 68 -10.43 -2.57 11.28
N ALA A 69 -10.93 -2.40 10.06
CA ALA A 69 -10.37 -3.06 8.88
C ALA A 69 -8.88 -2.71 8.70
N THR A 70 -8.52 -1.42 8.88
CA THR A 70 -7.12 -0.96 8.86
C THR A 70 -6.27 -1.71 9.89
N ARG A 71 -6.73 -1.79 11.15
CA ARG A 71 -6.01 -2.54 12.20
C ARG A 71 -5.79 -4.00 11.84
N GLN A 72 -6.84 -4.67 11.38
CA GLN A 72 -6.76 -6.09 11.02
C GLN A 72 -5.83 -6.34 9.83
N ILE A 73 -5.91 -5.53 8.78
CA ILE A 73 -5.00 -5.65 7.64
C ILE A 73 -3.55 -5.47 8.08
N LEU A 74 -3.26 -4.41 8.85
CA LEU A 74 -1.89 -4.11 9.28
C LEU A 74 -1.34 -5.08 10.32
N SER A 75 -2.18 -5.81 11.06
CA SER A 75 -1.73 -6.89 11.93
C SER A 75 -1.17 -8.09 11.15
N GLU A 76 -1.56 -8.25 9.89
CA GLU A 76 -1.17 -9.39 9.06
C GLU A 76 -0.09 -9.04 8.04
N ARG A 77 -0.01 -7.78 7.63
CA ARG A 77 0.92 -7.36 6.57
C ARG A 77 1.28 -5.88 6.64
N ASP A 78 2.49 -5.59 6.23
CA ASP A 78 2.98 -4.23 6.05
C ASP A 78 2.58 -3.75 4.65
N VAL A 79 1.52 -2.93 4.59
CA VAL A 79 1.01 -2.31 3.37
C VAL A 79 0.54 -0.90 3.68
N PRO A 80 0.91 0.11 2.89
CA PRO A 80 0.45 1.47 3.14
C PRO A 80 -1.05 1.60 2.82
N ILE A 81 -1.80 2.19 3.77
CA ILE A 81 -3.23 2.43 3.66
C ILE A 81 -3.49 3.93 3.62
N ILE A 82 -4.24 4.38 2.61
CA ILE A 82 -4.79 5.73 2.47
C ILE A 82 -6.25 5.66 2.87
N ALA A 83 -6.63 6.35 3.96
CA ALA A 83 -8.00 6.39 4.41
C ALA A 83 -8.80 7.45 3.65
N LEU A 84 -10.02 7.14 3.26
CA LEU A 84 -10.99 8.10 2.75
C LEU A 84 -12.01 8.39 3.84
N THR A 85 -12.27 9.67 4.11
CA THR A 85 -13.24 10.08 5.13
C THR A 85 -14.21 11.13 4.59
N GLY A 86 -15.47 11.03 4.99
CA GLY A 86 -16.49 12.03 4.64
C GLY A 86 -16.26 13.32 5.41
N ARG A 87 -16.84 13.44 6.62
CA ARG A 87 -16.82 14.68 7.40
C ARG A 87 -16.15 14.57 8.77
N SER A 88 -15.76 13.38 9.18
CA SER A 88 -15.24 13.14 10.53
C SER A 88 -13.72 13.23 10.57
N THR A 89 -13.21 14.32 11.13
CA THR A 89 -11.80 14.46 11.45
C THR A 89 -11.38 13.45 12.53
N GLU A 90 -12.28 13.10 13.45
CA GLU A 90 -12.02 12.11 14.50
C GLU A 90 -11.72 10.74 13.90
N LEU A 91 -12.55 10.28 12.97
CA LEU A 91 -12.30 8.99 12.27
C LEU A 91 -10.98 9.00 11.47
N ALA A 92 -10.64 10.17 10.87
CA ALA A 92 -9.36 10.30 10.17
C ALA A 92 -8.17 10.13 11.12
N LEU A 93 -8.23 10.74 12.30
CA LEU A 93 -7.20 10.60 13.33
C LEU A 93 -7.12 9.17 13.87
N GLU A 94 -8.27 8.55 14.16
CA GLU A 94 -8.32 7.14 14.57
C GLU A 94 -7.71 6.20 13.52
N ALA A 95 -7.92 6.49 12.23
CA ALA A 95 -7.32 5.70 11.16
C ALA A 95 -5.80 5.84 11.12
N VAL A 96 -5.27 7.06 11.34
CA VAL A 96 -3.82 7.30 11.45
C VAL A 96 -3.25 6.58 12.69
N GLU A 97 -3.92 6.65 13.83
CA GLU A 97 -3.53 5.91 15.04
C GLU A 97 -3.58 4.39 14.83
N ALA A 98 -4.51 3.92 13.99
CA ALA A 98 -4.59 2.51 13.58
C ALA A 98 -3.48 2.10 12.61
N GLY A 99 -2.71 3.06 12.07
CA GLY A 99 -1.58 2.85 11.20
C GLY A 99 -1.76 3.27 9.74
N ALA A 100 -2.88 3.91 9.37
CA ALA A 100 -3.03 4.52 8.05
C ALA A 100 -1.94 5.59 7.82
N VAL A 101 -1.34 5.62 6.65
CA VAL A 101 -0.22 6.51 6.33
C VAL A 101 -0.69 7.95 6.17
N THR A 102 -1.86 8.14 5.58
CA THR A 102 -2.50 9.43 5.35
C THR A 102 -3.99 9.25 5.12
N TYR A 103 -4.71 10.37 4.99
CA TYR A 103 -6.12 10.36 4.66
C TYR A 103 -6.48 11.46 3.65
N LEU A 104 -7.59 11.26 2.94
CA LEU A 104 -8.21 12.25 2.06
C LEU A 104 -9.64 12.51 2.50
N HIS A 105 -10.04 13.78 2.53
CA HIS A 105 -11.43 14.17 2.77
C HIS A 105 -12.26 14.12 1.50
N LYS A 106 -13.41 13.47 1.56
CA LYS A 106 -14.42 13.53 0.50
C LYS A 106 -15.22 14.84 0.59
N PRO A 107 -15.50 15.56 -0.52
CA PRO A 107 -15.05 15.24 -1.89
C PRO A 107 -13.58 15.64 -2.11
N PHE A 108 -12.84 14.87 -2.86
CA PHE A 108 -11.49 15.16 -3.32
C PHE A 108 -11.46 15.18 -4.86
N VAL A 109 -10.47 15.84 -5.44
CA VAL A 109 -10.25 15.82 -6.88
C VAL A 109 -9.35 14.63 -7.27
N GLU A 110 -9.45 14.19 -8.53
CA GLU A 110 -8.71 13.03 -9.04
C GLU A 110 -7.21 13.14 -8.81
N SER A 111 -6.64 14.34 -9.01
CA SER A 111 -5.20 14.56 -8.81
C SER A 111 -4.76 14.35 -7.36
N GLU A 112 -5.58 14.69 -6.37
CA GLU A 112 -5.26 14.44 -4.95
C GLU A 112 -5.15 12.95 -4.65
N LEU A 113 -6.05 12.14 -5.22
CA LEU A 113 -6.00 10.68 -5.08
C LEU A 113 -4.75 10.11 -5.75
N VAL A 114 -4.49 10.50 -7.00
CA VAL A 114 -3.34 10.01 -7.77
C VAL A 114 -2.02 10.40 -7.11
N ASP A 115 -1.89 11.65 -6.65
CA ASP A 115 -0.70 12.15 -5.97
C ASP A 115 -0.48 11.42 -4.63
N ALA A 116 -1.54 11.19 -3.86
CA ALA A 116 -1.47 10.45 -2.61
C ALA A 116 -0.99 9.01 -2.84
N VAL A 117 -1.58 8.29 -3.79
CA VAL A 117 -1.19 6.91 -4.11
C VAL A 117 0.25 6.85 -4.61
N THR A 118 0.65 7.75 -5.50
CA THR A 118 2.01 7.82 -6.03
C THR A 118 3.03 8.05 -4.91
N THR A 119 2.80 9.08 -4.09
CA THR A 119 3.70 9.46 -3.00
C THR A 119 3.84 8.33 -1.97
N VAL A 120 2.72 7.76 -1.56
CA VAL A 120 2.68 6.70 -0.55
C VAL A 120 3.37 5.43 -1.06
N PHE A 121 3.12 5.04 -2.31
CA PHE A 121 3.77 3.90 -2.94
C PHE A 121 5.28 4.08 -3.05
N ASP A 122 5.73 5.24 -3.54
CA ASP A 122 7.16 5.52 -3.71
C ASP A 122 7.91 5.57 -2.37
N ASN A 123 7.31 6.18 -1.35
CA ASN A 123 7.92 6.25 -0.01
C ASN A 123 8.02 4.87 0.64
N HIS A 124 6.94 4.08 0.57
CA HIS A 124 6.94 2.72 1.12
C HIS A 124 7.98 1.82 0.43
N ARG A 125 8.06 1.91 -0.89
CA ARG A 125 9.04 1.16 -1.68
C ARG A 125 10.49 1.58 -1.37
N ARG A 126 10.74 2.88 -1.17
CA ARG A 126 12.07 3.38 -0.78
C ARG A 126 12.46 2.88 0.62
N ALA A 127 11.56 2.93 1.59
CA ALA A 127 11.80 2.44 2.93
C ALA A 127 12.14 0.93 2.93
N ALA A 128 11.36 0.11 2.22
CA ALA A 128 11.61 -1.32 2.09
C ALA A 128 12.97 -1.63 1.44
N ARG A 129 13.38 -0.84 0.45
CA ARG A 129 14.72 -0.97 -0.18
C ARG A 129 15.85 -0.62 0.79
N THR A 130 15.69 0.45 1.56
CA THR A 130 16.69 0.85 2.56
C THR A 130 16.87 -0.20 3.64
N GLU A 131 15.77 -0.76 4.15
CA GLU A 131 15.80 -1.85 5.12
C GLU A 131 16.47 -3.11 4.56
N SER A 132 16.12 -3.49 3.33
CA SER A 132 16.72 -4.66 2.66
C SER A 132 18.22 -4.47 2.45
N ARG A 133 18.65 -3.27 2.04
CA ARG A 133 20.05 -2.94 1.86
C ARG A 133 20.84 -3.02 3.17
N ALA A 134 20.29 -2.47 4.25
CA ALA A 134 20.92 -2.54 5.57
C ALA A 134 21.07 -3.99 6.05
N ALA A 135 20.02 -4.81 5.89
CA ALA A 135 20.07 -6.22 6.25
C ALA A 135 21.10 -7.02 5.43
N ILE A 136 21.22 -6.73 4.13
CA ILE A 136 22.22 -7.38 3.27
C ILE A 136 23.63 -6.95 3.68
N ALA A 137 23.84 -5.66 3.96
CA ALA A 137 25.14 -5.15 4.39
C ALA A 137 25.60 -5.81 5.71
N GLU A 138 24.70 -5.94 6.68
CA GLU A 138 24.98 -6.61 7.95
C GLU A 138 25.41 -8.08 7.76
N VAL A 139 24.72 -8.81 6.89
CA VAL A 139 25.07 -10.19 6.57
C VAL A 139 26.42 -10.27 5.86
N LEU A 140 26.70 -9.36 4.92
CA LEU A 140 27.98 -9.33 4.21
C LEU A 140 29.16 -9.09 5.17
N GLU A 141 29.03 -8.16 6.09
CA GLU A 141 30.05 -7.89 7.13
C GLU A 141 30.29 -9.13 8.01
N LEU A 142 29.24 -9.83 8.41
CA LEU A 142 29.31 -11.05 9.22
C LEU A 142 30.10 -12.18 8.53
N VAL A 143 30.04 -12.27 7.20
CA VAL A 143 30.74 -13.28 6.42
C VAL A 143 32.05 -12.76 5.80
N GLY A 144 32.47 -11.56 6.14
CA GLY A 144 33.77 -10.98 5.77
C GLY A 144 33.82 -10.36 4.37
N TYR A 145 32.69 -9.98 3.81
CA TYR A 145 32.61 -9.23 2.55
C TYR A 145 32.36 -7.73 2.78
N PRO A 146 32.80 -6.86 1.86
CA PRO A 146 32.54 -5.43 1.95
C PRO A 146 31.05 -5.11 1.93
N ALA A 147 30.60 -4.21 2.82
CA ALA A 147 29.19 -3.82 2.93
C ALA A 147 28.64 -3.13 1.66
N ASP A 148 29.52 -2.48 0.87
CA ASP A 148 29.17 -1.83 -0.40
C ASP A 148 28.71 -2.81 -1.49
N TRP A 149 28.99 -4.09 -1.35
CA TRP A 149 28.43 -5.12 -2.22
C TRP A 149 26.91 -5.29 -2.08
N ALA A 150 26.32 -4.78 -1.02
CA ALA A 150 24.89 -4.78 -0.83
C ALA A 150 24.13 -4.09 -1.99
N ASP A 151 24.70 -3.01 -2.53
CA ASP A 151 24.12 -2.28 -3.66
C ASP A 151 24.11 -3.11 -4.95
N ASP A 152 25.14 -3.90 -5.19
CA ASP A 152 25.23 -4.75 -6.38
C ASP A 152 24.30 -5.96 -6.26
N LEU A 153 24.24 -6.57 -5.08
CA LEU A 153 23.33 -7.68 -4.82
C LEU A 153 21.85 -7.28 -4.89
N GLU A 154 21.51 -6.09 -4.38
CA GLU A 154 20.15 -5.55 -4.49
C GLU A 154 19.77 -5.32 -5.95
N ARG A 155 20.64 -4.68 -6.73
CA ARG A 155 20.41 -4.45 -8.17
C ARG A 155 20.22 -5.76 -8.94
N ARG A 156 21.02 -6.77 -8.65
CA ARG A 156 20.95 -8.09 -9.31
C ARG A 156 19.67 -8.84 -8.90
N ALA A 157 19.30 -8.80 -7.62
CA ALA A 157 18.07 -9.42 -7.13
C ALA A 157 16.82 -8.77 -7.75
N TYR A 158 16.83 -7.45 -7.89
CA TYR A 158 15.75 -6.71 -8.55
C TYR A 158 15.66 -7.03 -10.05
N ALA A 159 16.81 -7.05 -10.76
CA ALA A 159 16.87 -7.39 -12.17
C ALA A 159 16.43 -8.84 -12.47
N ALA A 160 16.63 -9.74 -11.51
CA ALA A 160 16.23 -11.15 -11.62
C ALA A 160 14.76 -11.40 -11.24
N GLY A 161 13.98 -10.36 -10.92
CA GLY A 161 12.58 -10.48 -10.46
C GLY A 161 12.41 -11.22 -9.12
N ARG A 162 13.51 -11.43 -8.40
CA ARG A 162 13.49 -12.04 -7.06
C ARG A 162 13.26 -10.95 -6.03
N ILE A 163 12.01 -10.55 -5.87
CA ILE A 163 11.61 -9.72 -4.74
C ILE A 163 11.78 -10.58 -3.49
N TRP A 164 12.66 -10.18 -2.59
CA TRP A 164 12.71 -10.73 -1.25
C TRP A 164 11.41 -10.37 -0.54
N LYS A 165 10.43 -11.28 -0.61
CA LYS A 165 9.32 -11.25 0.32
C LYS A 165 9.86 -11.79 1.64
N LYS A 166 9.94 -10.93 2.67
CA LYS A 166 10.03 -11.42 4.04
C LYS A 166 8.84 -12.35 4.25
N SER A 167 9.09 -13.66 4.24
CA SER A 167 8.18 -14.62 4.84
C SER A 167 8.29 -14.45 6.35
N ARG A 168 7.25 -13.93 6.96
CA ARG A 168 7.02 -14.12 8.38
C ARG A 168 6.14 -15.32 8.57
#